data_6a6c9d741104d2d5223e537339014fe3
#
_entry.id   6a6c9d741104d2d5223e537339014fe3
#
_cell.length_a   1.000
_cell.length_b   1.000
_cell.length_c   1.000
_cell.angle_alpha   90.00
_cell.angle_beta   90.00
_cell.angle_gamma   90.00
#
_symmetry.space_group_name_H-M   'P 1'
#
loop_
_entity.id
_entity.type
_entity.pdbx_description
1 polymer ?
#
loop_
_entity_poly.entity_id
_entity_poly.type
_entity_poly.pdbx_seq_one_letter_code
_entity_poly.pdbx_strand_id
1 'polypeptide(L)'
;MSGAILQITIRGRVQGVGYRVWLEHQAITCGLEGWVRNRRDGSVEALFAGPPALVGEMVALCRHGPPGARVESVSRETADVDALNLRQAGERFSVLPTV
;
A
#
# COMPACT_ATOMS: atom_id res chain seq x y z
N MET A 1 18.20 7.13 -13.05
CA MET A 1 16.77 7.26 -13.11
C MET A 1 16.16 7.20 -11.72
N SER A 2 15.31 8.12 -11.40
CA SER A 2 14.72 8.18 -10.07
C SER A 2 13.36 7.51 -10.04
N GLY A 3 13.14 6.68 -9.04
CA GLY A 3 11.83 6.18 -8.70
C GLY A 3 11.26 6.95 -7.53
N ALA A 4 10.02 6.64 -7.16
CA ALA A 4 9.39 7.16 -5.96
C ALA A 4 9.25 6.03 -4.94
N ILE A 5 9.38 6.37 -3.67
CA ILE A 5 9.02 5.48 -2.56
C ILE A 5 8.07 6.27 -1.68
N LEU A 6 6.84 5.79 -1.59
CA LEU A 6 5.78 6.50 -0.91
C LEU A 6 5.07 5.59 0.07
N GLN A 7 4.95 6.04 1.31
CA GLN A 7 4.21 5.33 2.34
C GLN A 7 2.85 6.00 2.52
N ILE A 8 1.79 5.20 2.57
CA ILE A 8 0.44 5.70 2.74
C ILE A 8 -0.24 5.06 3.94
N THR A 9 -1.13 5.82 4.55
CA THR A 9 -2.02 5.33 5.61
C THR A 9 -3.45 5.54 5.15
N ILE A 10 -4.22 4.45 5.10
CA ILE A 10 -5.60 4.45 4.65
C ILE A 10 -6.49 4.26 5.86
N ARG A 11 -7.43 5.19 6.08
CA ARG A 11 -8.33 5.16 7.22
C ARG A 11 -9.76 5.07 6.75
N GLY A 12 -10.60 4.48 7.59
CA GLY A 12 -12.00 4.27 7.32
C GLY A 12 -12.37 2.82 7.57
N ARG A 13 -13.40 2.33 6.87
CA ARG A 13 -13.77 0.93 6.93
C ARG A 13 -12.93 0.15 5.91
N VAL A 14 -11.72 -0.22 6.34
CA VAL A 14 -10.69 -0.79 5.45
C VAL A 14 -10.12 -2.12 5.96
N GLN A 15 -10.54 -2.58 7.14
CA GLN A 15 -10.17 -3.90 7.64
C GLN A 15 -11.40 -4.81 7.65
N GLY A 16 -11.17 -6.11 7.44
CA GLY A 16 -12.26 -7.08 7.39
C GLY A 16 -13.07 -7.04 6.10
N VAL A 17 -12.58 -6.35 5.07
CA VAL A 17 -13.27 -6.19 3.77
C VAL A 17 -12.41 -6.67 2.60
N GLY A 18 -11.28 -7.34 2.87
CA GLY A 18 -10.37 -7.84 1.84
C GLY A 18 -9.47 -6.76 1.23
N TYR A 19 -9.25 -5.68 1.95
CA TYR A 19 -8.49 -4.53 1.42
C TYR A 19 -7.04 -4.90 1.09
N ARG A 20 -6.36 -5.63 1.98
CA ARG A 20 -4.95 -6.00 1.78
C ARG A 20 -4.75 -6.89 0.55
N VAL A 21 -5.62 -7.89 0.38
CA VAL A 21 -5.54 -8.80 -0.77
C VAL A 21 -5.82 -8.04 -2.06
N TRP A 22 -6.82 -7.19 -2.05
CA TRP A 22 -7.15 -6.34 -3.19
C TRP A 22 -5.96 -5.44 -3.56
N LEU A 23 -5.38 -4.77 -2.56
CA LEU A 23 -4.27 -3.84 -2.78
C LEU A 23 -3.03 -4.56 -3.32
N GLU A 24 -2.71 -5.72 -2.76
CA GLU A 24 -1.60 -6.54 -3.26
C GLU A 24 -1.78 -6.87 -4.73
N HIS A 25 -2.99 -7.29 -5.11
CA HIS A 25 -3.32 -7.61 -6.49
C HIS A 25 -3.10 -6.40 -7.42
N GLN A 26 -3.57 -5.24 -7.01
CA GLN A 26 -3.42 -4.01 -7.79
C GLN A 26 -1.96 -3.63 -7.93
N ALA A 27 -1.20 -3.69 -6.85
CA ALA A 27 0.22 -3.32 -6.87
C ALA A 27 1.04 -4.25 -7.77
N ILE A 28 0.78 -5.55 -7.69
CA ILE A 28 1.47 -6.53 -8.54
C ILE A 28 1.12 -6.29 -10.01
N THR A 29 -0.14 -6.05 -10.32
CA THR A 29 -0.60 -5.75 -11.69
C THR A 29 0.09 -4.51 -12.23
N CYS A 30 0.32 -3.51 -11.40
CA CYS A 30 1.04 -2.29 -11.78
C CYS A 30 2.56 -2.46 -11.82
N GLY A 31 3.07 -3.62 -11.42
CA GLY A 31 4.52 -3.88 -11.38
C GLY A 31 5.25 -3.13 -10.28
N LEU A 32 4.54 -2.71 -9.24
CA LEU A 32 5.15 -1.99 -8.13
C LEU A 32 5.78 -2.93 -7.11
N GLU A 33 6.80 -2.44 -6.44
CA GLU A 33 7.37 -3.06 -5.26
C GLU A 33 6.79 -2.41 -4.02
N GLY A 34 6.79 -3.14 -2.91
CA GLY A 34 6.34 -2.58 -1.66
C GLY A 34 5.74 -3.61 -0.72
N TRP A 35 4.85 -3.13 0.14
CA TRP A 35 4.18 -3.97 1.12
C TRP A 35 2.89 -3.32 1.61
N VAL A 36 2.07 -4.13 2.25
CA VAL A 36 0.83 -3.68 2.89
C VAL A 36 0.64 -4.44 4.20
N ARG A 37 0.09 -3.76 5.20
CA ARG A 37 -0.24 -4.39 6.47
C ARG A 37 -1.39 -3.66 7.14
N ASN A 38 -2.10 -4.39 8.01
CA ASN A 38 -3.07 -3.77 8.91
C ASN A 38 -2.33 -3.17 10.11
N ARG A 39 -2.90 -2.13 10.67
CA ARG A 39 -2.46 -1.59 11.96
C ARG A 39 -3.55 -1.83 13.00
N ARG A 40 -3.14 -1.92 14.26
CA ARG A 40 -4.09 -2.18 15.36
C ARG A 40 -5.07 -1.04 15.58
N ASP A 41 -4.75 0.15 15.09
CA ASP A 41 -5.65 1.31 15.18
C ASP A 41 -6.79 1.26 14.15
N GLY A 42 -6.86 0.20 13.35
CA GLY A 42 -7.90 0.02 12.34
C GLY A 42 -7.51 0.51 10.94
N SER A 43 -6.37 1.17 10.81
CA SER A 43 -5.90 1.64 9.50
C SER A 43 -5.18 0.54 8.73
N VAL A 44 -5.01 0.77 7.42
CA VAL A 44 -4.15 -0.03 6.55
C VAL A 44 -2.96 0.85 6.16
N GLU A 45 -1.76 0.30 6.27
CA GLU A 45 -0.54 0.98 5.90
C GLU A 45 0.08 0.27 4.71
N ALA A 46 0.51 1.03 3.72
CA ALA A 46 1.12 0.46 2.53
C ALA A 46 2.31 1.31 2.09
N LEU A 47 3.22 0.66 1.37
CA LEU A 47 4.36 1.33 0.78
C LEU A 47 4.48 0.90 -0.66
N PHE A 48 4.67 1.87 -1.55
CA PHE A 48 4.83 1.61 -2.97
C PHE A 48 6.15 2.21 -3.46
N ALA A 49 6.87 1.43 -4.26
CA ALA A 49 8.10 1.87 -4.88
C ALA A 49 8.04 1.56 -6.37
N GLY A 50 8.41 2.53 -7.19
CA GLY A 50 8.41 2.38 -8.63
C GLY A 50 8.37 3.71 -9.34
N PRO A 51 8.05 3.72 -10.66
CA PRO A 51 7.92 4.97 -11.41
C PRO A 51 6.88 5.88 -10.76
N PRO A 52 7.19 7.18 -10.61
CA PRO A 52 6.29 8.11 -9.92
C PRO A 52 4.86 8.12 -10.45
N ALA A 53 4.69 8.00 -11.76
CA ALA A 53 3.35 7.98 -12.36
C ALA A 53 2.54 6.76 -11.89
N LEU A 54 3.16 5.59 -11.83
CA LEU A 54 2.49 4.37 -11.38
C LEU A 54 2.19 4.40 -9.88
N VAL A 55 3.11 4.94 -9.09
CA VAL A 55 2.89 5.13 -7.66
C VAL A 55 1.69 6.06 -7.43
N GLY A 56 1.61 7.15 -8.19
CA GLY A 56 0.48 8.08 -8.10
C GLY A 56 -0.85 7.43 -8.46
N GLU A 57 -0.87 6.61 -9.52
CA GLU A 57 -2.08 5.87 -9.90
C GLU A 57 -2.50 4.89 -8.81
N MET A 58 -1.55 4.23 -8.17
CA MET A 58 -1.85 3.28 -7.10
C MET A 58 -2.45 3.99 -5.88
N VAL A 59 -1.94 5.17 -5.53
CA VAL A 59 -2.51 5.98 -4.45
C VAL A 59 -3.95 6.37 -4.78
N ALA A 60 -4.22 6.75 -6.02
CA ALA A 60 -5.58 7.08 -6.47
C ALA A 60 -6.52 5.87 -6.34
N LEU A 61 -6.05 4.67 -6.72
CA LEU A 61 -6.84 3.44 -6.55
C LEU A 61 -7.16 3.18 -5.08
N CYS A 62 -6.22 3.44 -4.18
CA CYS A 62 -6.41 3.21 -2.76
C CYS A 62 -7.55 4.05 -2.17
N ARG A 63 -7.84 5.21 -2.77
CA ARG A 63 -8.95 6.06 -2.33
C ARG A 63 -10.31 5.43 -2.62
N HIS A 64 -10.39 4.54 -3.60
CA HIS A 64 -11.62 3.80 -3.91
C HIS A 64 -11.71 2.52 -3.09
N GLY A 65 -10.66 1.73 -3.07
CA GLY A 65 -10.65 0.44 -2.40
C GLY A 65 -11.51 -0.61 -3.10
N PRO A 66 -11.60 -1.82 -2.52
CA PRO A 66 -12.47 -2.87 -3.03
C PRO A 66 -13.93 -2.59 -2.68
N PRO A 67 -14.87 -3.33 -3.29
CA PRO A 67 -16.27 -3.29 -2.85
C PRO A 67 -16.38 -3.60 -1.36
N GLY A 68 -17.20 -2.85 -0.65
CA GLY A 68 -17.37 -3.00 0.80
C GLY A 68 -16.43 -2.14 1.63
N ALA A 69 -15.37 -1.61 1.05
CA ALA A 69 -14.51 -0.67 1.74
C ALA A 69 -15.15 0.72 1.73
N ARG A 70 -14.82 1.49 2.77
CA ARG A 70 -15.26 2.87 2.86
C ARG A 70 -14.06 3.70 3.32
N VAL A 71 -13.36 4.28 2.34
CA VAL A 71 -12.15 5.05 2.60
C VAL A 71 -12.52 6.46 3.00
N GLU A 72 -12.08 6.88 4.19
CA GLU A 72 -12.32 8.22 4.71
C GLU A 72 -11.16 9.15 4.41
N SER A 73 -9.94 8.64 4.50
CA SER A 73 -8.77 9.45 4.21
C SER A 73 -7.61 8.58 3.76
N VAL A 74 -6.74 9.15 2.93
CA VAL A 74 -5.46 8.58 2.54
C VAL A 74 -4.43 9.67 2.76
N SER A 75 -3.54 9.45 3.71
CA SER A 75 -2.40 10.33 3.93
C SER A 75 -1.15 9.68 3.37
N ARG A 76 -0.20 10.49 2.94
CA ARG A 76 1.02 9.99 2.30
C ARG A 76 2.23 10.79 2.72
N GLU A 77 3.37 10.11 2.74
CA GLU A 77 4.65 10.72 3.04
C GLU A 77 5.76 9.99 2.27
N THR A 78 6.82 10.72 1.97
CA THR A 78 7.98 10.13 1.32
C THR A 78 8.64 9.14 2.27
N ALA A 79 9.06 8.00 1.73
CA ALA A 79 9.76 6.97 2.47
C ALA A 79 11.09 6.65 1.82
N ASP A 80 11.89 5.81 2.47
CA ASP A 80 13.21 5.45 1.99
C ASP A 80 13.35 3.94 1.75
N VAL A 81 14.54 3.53 1.32
CA VAL A 81 14.84 2.13 1.01
C VAL A 81 14.73 1.25 2.26
N ASP A 82 15.05 1.79 3.43
CA ASP A 82 14.95 1.01 4.66
C ASP A 82 13.50 0.59 4.94
N ALA A 83 12.55 1.49 4.69
CA ALA A 83 11.13 1.16 4.81
C ALA A 83 10.72 0.11 3.78
N LEU A 84 11.22 0.21 2.54
CA LEU A 84 10.95 -0.78 1.50
C LEU A 84 11.49 -2.16 1.89
N ASN A 85 12.60 -2.21 2.59
CA ASN A 85 13.27 -3.45 2.98
C ASN A 85 12.54 -4.21 4.11
N LEU A 86 11.40 -3.72 4.58
CA LEU A 86 10.52 -4.50 5.45
C LEU A 86 9.87 -5.67 4.71
N ARG A 87 9.93 -5.70 3.39
CA ARG A 87 9.41 -6.81 2.59
C ARG A 87 10.04 -8.12 3.01
N GLN A 88 9.28 -9.20 2.80
CA GLN A 88 9.83 -10.54 2.98
C GLN A 88 10.84 -10.82 1.87
N ALA A 89 11.89 -11.56 2.22
CA ALA A 89 12.95 -11.88 1.29
C ALA A 89 12.41 -12.58 0.05
N GLY A 90 12.81 -12.11 -1.12
CA GLY A 90 12.42 -12.68 -2.41
C GLY A 90 11.09 -12.21 -2.96
N GLU A 91 10.34 -11.41 -2.21
CA GLU A 91 9.04 -10.89 -2.68
C GLU A 91 9.18 -9.47 -3.21
N ARG A 92 8.53 -9.20 -4.34
CA ARG A 92 8.41 -7.83 -4.85
C ARG A 92 7.43 -7.03 -4.01
N PHE A 93 6.30 -7.67 -3.66
CA PHE A 93 5.25 -7.05 -2.85
C PHE A 93 4.84 -8.03 -1.77
N SER A 94 4.87 -7.58 -0.52
CA SER A 94 4.61 -8.41 0.65
C SER A 94 3.36 -7.98 1.39
N VAL A 95 2.62 -8.97 1.89
CA VAL A 95 1.59 -8.74 2.91
C VAL A 95 2.23 -9.03 4.26
N LEU A 96 2.40 -8.01 5.08
CA LEU A 96 3.11 -8.10 6.34
C LEU A 96 2.14 -8.32 7.51
N PRO A 97 2.65 -8.84 8.65
CA PRO A 97 1.83 -8.98 9.86
C PRO A 97 1.32 -7.64 10.36
N THR A 98 0.20 -7.69 11.08
CA THR A 98 -0.40 -6.52 11.73
C THR A 98 0.52 -5.95 12.82
N VAL A 99 0.62 -4.64 12.86
CA VAL A 99 1.42 -3.92 13.86
C VAL A 99 0.60 -2.92 14.64
#